data_fdbd754b70d2db5495cc17f17fceec7c
#
_entry.id   fdbd754b70d2db5495cc17f17fceec7c
#
_cell.length_a   1.000
_cell.length_b   1.000
_cell.length_c   1.000
_cell.angle_alpha   90.00
_cell.angle_beta   90.00
_cell.angle_gamma   90.00
#
_symmetry.space_group_name_H-M   'P 1'
#
loop_
_entity.id
_entity.type
_entity.pdbx_description
1 polymer ?
#
loop_
_entity_poly.entity_id
_entity_poly.type
_entity_poly.pdbx_seq_one_letter_code
_entity_poly.pdbx_strand_id
1 'polypeptide(L)'
;EGNILAETAQSAENMKESIQNFVDSPADSQALRNNQFFKVYDEGQLEYVVVSKGEGEETYTIGRIAVFQLQNMLVAYKERYDKDNFIKNLLLDNLLLVDIFNRAKKLHIEMNVRRVVYIIETSKEKDNEALETVRGLFTGSGKDFITAVDEKDIILVKELAEGDTYDSLEKTAQVIVDMLNTEAMARVHVAYGTIINDIKEVSR
;
A
#
# COMPACT_ATOMS: atom_id res chain seq x y z
N GLU A 1 -12.47 8.54 -18.71
CA GLU A 1 -13.23 7.45 -19.38
C GLU A 1 -14.66 7.25 -18.82
N GLY A 2 -15.03 7.84 -17.65
CA GLY A 2 -16.39 7.86 -17.10
C GLY A 2 -16.96 6.48 -16.72
N ASN A 3 -16.10 5.52 -16.36
CA ASN A 3 -16.52 4.22 -15.90
C ASN A 3 -16.90 4.28 -14.40
N ILE A 4 -17.97 3.59 -14.02
CA ILE A 4 -18.34 3.43 -12.63
C ILE A 4 -17.45 2.36 -12.03
N LEU A 5 -16.71 2.72 -10.97
CA LEU A 5 -15.82 1.81 -10.26
C LEU A 5 -16.49 1.16 -9.06
N ALA A 6 -17.35 1.91 -8.35
CA ALA A 6 -18.12 1.41 -7.21
C ALA A 6 -19.40 2.21 -7.05
N GLU A 7 -20.49 1.55 -6.62
CA GLU A 7 -21.76 2.20 -6.28
C GLU A 7 -22.42 1.50 -5.08
N THR A 8 -23.14 2.25 -4.28
CA THR A 8 -23.87 1.73 -3.12
C THR A 8 -25.36 1.49 -3.41
N ALA A 9 -25.89 1.98 -4.56
CA ALA A 9 -27.26 1.80 -4.98
C ALA A 9 -27.36 1.85 -6.51
N GLN A 10 -28.17 0.97 -7.10
CA GLN A 10 -28.44 0.93 -8.53
C GLN A 10 -29.09 2.24 -9.00
N SER A 11 -28.35 3.16 -9.56
CA SER A 11 -28.95 4.40 -10.11
C SER A 11 -28.12 5.14 -11.15
N ALA A 12 -27.06 4.54 -11.69
CA ALA A 12 -26.06 5.25 -12.46
C ALA A 12 -26.29 5.34 -14.00
N GLU A 13 -27.36 4.77 -14.54
CA GLU A 13 -27.53 4.65 -15.99
C GLU A 13 -27.68 5.98 -16.76
N ASN A 14 -27.98 7.11 -16.10
CA ASN A 14 -28.22 8.40 -16.78
C ASN A 14 -27.28 9.55 -16.35
N MET A 15 -26.14 9.28 -15.69
CA MET A 15 -25.31 10.34 -15.14
C MET A 15 -24.07 10.68 -15.98
N LYS A 16 -23.76 9.92 -17.03
CA LYS A 16 -22.51 10.11 -17.81
C LYS A 16 -22.38 11.52 -18.36
N GLU A 17 -23.43 12.08 -18.95
CA GLU A 17 -23.41 13.45 -19.50
C GLU A 17 -23.23 14.51 -18.40
N SER A 18 -23.92 14.34 -17.25
CA SER A 18 -23.80 15.25 -16.10
C SER A 18 -22.40 15.19 -15.48
N ILE A 19 -21.82 13.99 -15.38
CA ILE A 19 -20.45 13.81 -14.91
C ILE A 19 -19.45 14.47 -15.86
N GLN A 20 -19.59 14.27 -17.18
CA GLN A 20 -18.71 14.88 -18.17
C GLN A 20 -18.77 16.41 -18.11
N ASN A 21 -19.96 16.99 -18.08
CA ASN A 21 -20.15 18.43 -17.95
C ASN A 21 -19.52 18.98 -16.66
N PHE A 22 -19.62 18.22 -15.55
CA PHE A 22 -18.99 18.60 -14.30
C PHE A 22 -17.45 18.50 -14.34
N VAL A 23 -16.91 17.46 -14.98
CA VAL A 23 -15.47 17.29 -15.19
C VAL A 23 -14.88 18.49 -15.93
N ASP A 24 -15.58 18.97 -16.96
CA ASP A 24 -15.14 20.09 -17.81
C ASP A 24 -15.36 21.46 -17.13
N SER A 25 -16.12 21.52 -16.04
CA SER A 25 -16.36 22.75 -15.28
C SER A 25 -15.17 23.10 -14.37
N PRO A 26 -14.96 24.38 -14.03
CA PRO A 26 -13.90 24.78 -13.09
C PRO A 26 -14.24 24.51 -11.62
N ALA A 27 -15.44 24.03 -11.31
CA ALA A 27 -15.89 23.83 -9.94
C ALA A 27 -15.35 22.52 -9.36
N ASP A 28 -14.94 22.53 -8.09
CA ASP A 28 -14.52 21.33 -7.35
C ASP A 28 -15.69 20.53 -6.80
N SER A 29 -16.84 21.18 -6.63
CA SER A 29 -18.11 20.55 -6.28
C SER A 29 -19.28 21.25 -6.95
N GLN A 30 -20.34 20.48 -7.25
CA GLN A 30 -21.54 21.00 -7.90
C GLN A 30 -22.77 20.20 -7.47
N ALA A 31 -23.86 20.91 -7.15
CA ALA A 31 -25.18 20.33 -7.00
C ALA A 31 -25.93 20.35 -8.32
N LEU A 32 -26.45 19.22 -8.76
CA LEU A 32 -27.29 19.15 -9.94
C LEU A 32 -28.48 18.18 -9.68
N ARG A 33 -29.68 18.72 -9.67
CA ARG A 33 -30.90 17.98 -9.28
C ARG A 33 -30.72 17.39 -7.88
N ASN A 34 -30.95 16.08 -7.74
CA ASN A 34 -30.81 15.33 -6.49
C ASN A 34 -29.43 14.66 -6.34
N ASN A 35 -28.37 15.26 -6.89
CA ASN A 35 -27.02 14.73 -6.83
C ASN A 35 -26.02 15.83 -6.49
N GLN A 36 -25.02 15.45 -5.69
CA GLN A 36 -23.87 16.28 -5.36
C GLN A 36 -22.63 15.64 -5.97
N PHE A 37 -21.92 16.38 -6.80
CA PHE A 37 -20.73 15.95 -7.51
C PHE A 37 -19.48 16.57 -6.87
N PHE A 38 -18.43 15.79 -6.73
CA PHE A 38 -17.16 16.23 -6.15
C PHE A 38 -15.99 15.69 -6.97
N LYS A 39 -15.01 16.53 -7.23
CA LYS A 39 -13.74 16.13 -7.85
C LYS A 39 -12.76 15.62 -6.80
N VAL A 40 -12.06 14.55 -7.16
CA VAL A 40 -10.98 13.97 -6.37
C VAL A 40 -9.72 14.06 -7.20
N TYR A 41 -8.73 14.78 -6.67
CA TYR A 41 -7.46 15.01 -7.33
C TYR A 41 -6.35 14.19 -6.69
N ASP A 42 -5.42 13.71 -7.52
CA ASP A 42 -4.12 13.20 -7.11
C ASP A 42 -3.02 14.03 -7.81
N GLU A 43 -2.11 14.62 -7.04
CA GLU A 43 -1.04 15.51 -7.53
C GLU A 43 -1.50 16.59 -8.54
N GLY A 44 -2.71 17.10 -8.34
CA GLY A 44 -3.30 18.13 -9.20
C GLY A 44 -3.96 17.60 -10.48
N GLN A 45 -3.96 16.30 -10.71
CA GLN A 45 -4.71 15.65 -11.78
C GLN A 45 -6.05 15.12 -11.27
N LEU A 46 -7.11 15.30 -12.04
CA LEU A 46 -8.42 14.75 -11.72
C LEU A 46 -8.43 13.25 -11.95
N GLU A 47 -8.55 12.48 -10.86
CA GLU A 47 -8.55 11.02 -10.91
C GLU A 47 -9.98 10.43 -10.83
N TYR A 48 -10.79 10.95 -9.91
CA TYR A 48 -12.13 10.43 -9.68
C TYR A 48 -13.16 11.53 -9.51
N VAL A 49 -14.43 11.16 -9.75
CA VAL A 49 -15.60 11.94 -9.37
C VAL A 49 -16.42 11.12 -8.39
N VAL A 50 -16.69 11.68 -7.23
CA VAL A 50 -17.61 11.11 -6.25
C VAL A 50 -18.97 11.77 -6.46
N VAL A 51 -20.02 10.95 -6.50
CA VAL A 51 -21.39 11.42 -6.61
C VAL A 51 -22.17 10.92 -5.39
N SER A 52 -22.71 11.81 -4.59
CA SER A 52 -23.64 11.51 -3.52
C SER A 52 -25.06 11.87 -3.95
N LYS A 53 -26.00 10.94 -3.77
CA LYS A 53 -27.39 11.11 -4.16
C LYS A 53 -28.22 11.55 -2.95
N GLY A 54 -28.94 12.64 -3.08
CA GLY A 54 -29.80 13.22 -2.07
C GLY A 54 -29.80 14.74 -2.16
N GLU A 55 -30.73 15.35 -1.43
CA GLU A 55 -30.87 16.78 -1.32
C GLU A 55 -30.41 17.27 0.07
N GLY A 56 -29.95 18.51 0.12
CA GLY A 56 -29.63 19.18 1.38
C GLY A 56 -28.19 19.06 1.83
N GLU A 57 -27.94 19.71 2.95
CA GLU A 57 -26.61 19.92 3.52
C GLU A 57 -25.96 18.61 4.02
N GLU A 58 -26.77 17.67 4.49
CA GLU A 58 -26.30 16.38 4.96
C GLU A 58 -25.66 15.56 3.84
N THR A 59 -26.32 15.51 2.65
CA THR A 59 -25.78 14.81 1.48
C THR A 59 -24.47 15.43 0.99
N TYR A 60 -24.39 16.76 1.01
CA TYR A 60 -23.16 17.49 0.70
C TYR A 60 -22.05 17.13 1.69
N THR A 61 -22.36 17.14 2.98
CA THR A 61 -21.39 16.84 4.04
C THR A 61 -20.86 15.40 3.94
N ILE A 62 -21.74 14.42 3.71
CA ILE A 62 -21.35 13.01 3.51
C ILE A 62 -20.44 12.88 2.28
N GLY A 63 -20.80 13.52 1.17
CA GLY A 63 -19.97 13.51 -0.04
C GLY A 63 -18.56 14.12 0.20
N ARG A 64 -18.50 15.22 0.93
CA ARG A 64 -17.22 15.86 1.32
C ARG A 64 -16.36 14.96 2.20
N ILE A 65 -16.95 14.26 3.16
CA ILE A 65 -16.24 13.29 4.01
C ILE A 65 -15.72 12.13 3.16
N ALA A 66 -16.53 11.60 2.25
CA ALA A 66 -16.11 10.54 1.35
C ALA A 66 -14.93 10.95 0.46
N VAL A 67 -14.97 12.17 -0.11
CA VAL A 67 -13.85 12.73 -0.89
C VAL A 67 -12.59 12.85 -0.07
N PHE A 68 -12.69 13.41 1.13
CA PHE A 68 -11.55 13.57 2.03
C PHE A 68 -10.90 12.22 2.39
N GLN A 69 -11.73 11.22 2.71
CA GLN A 69 -11.24 9.87 2.99
C GLN A 69 -10.58 9.23 1.77
N LEU A 70 -11.19 9.37 0.60
CA LEU A 70 -10.62 8.82 -0.64
C LEU A 70 -9.27 9.46 -0.97
N GLN A 71 -9.14 10.79 -0.83
CA GLN A 71 -7.87 11.49 -1.02
C GLN A 71 -6.79 11.00 -0.06
N ASN A 72 -7.12 10.84 1.23
CA ASN A 72 -6.19 10.31 2.21
C ASN A 72 -5.77 8.87 1.89
N MET A 73 -6.69 8.04 1.43
CA MET A 73 -6.39 6.67 1.00
C MET A 73 -5.48 6.64 -0.22
N LEU A 74 -5.68 7.52 -1.20
CA LEU A 74 -4.82 7.62 -2.40
C LEU A 74 -3.38 8.01 -2.02
N VAL A 75 -3.23 9.00 -1.15
CA VAL A 75 -1.90 9.42 -0.65
C VAL A 75 -1.20 8.27 0.07
N ALA A 76 -1.90 7.60 1.01
CA ALA A 76 -1.34 6.49 1.77
C ALA A 76 -0.97 5.29 0.87
N TYR A 77 -1.82 4.99 -0.12
CA TYR A 77 -1.56 3.91 -1.08
C TYR A 77 -0.32 4.21 -1.94
N LYS A 78 -0.19 5.44 -2.42
CA LYS A 78 0.95 5.88 -3.22
C LYS A 78 2.25 5.85 -2.43
N GLU A 79 2.24 6.35 -1.19
CA GLU A 79 3.40 6.30 -0.31
C GLU A 79 3.86 4.85 -0.08
N ARG A 80 2.92 3.94 0.17
CA ARG A 80 3.20 2.53 0.32
C ARG A 80 3.78 1.92 -0.96
N TYR A 81 3.18 2.21 -2.12
CA TYR A 81 3.66 1.73 -3.41
C TYR A 81 5.08 2.20 -3.72
N ASP A 82 5.40 3.46 -3.42
CA ASP A 82 6.73 4.03 -3.62
C ASP A 82 7.77 3.37 -2.70
N LYS A 83 7.41 3.07 -1.44
CA LYS A 83 8.27 2.34 -0.50
C LYS A 83 8.50 0.89 -0.97
N ASP A 84 7.46 0.18 -1.35
CA ASP A 84 7.54 -1.19 -1.85
C ASP A 84 8.43 -1.26 -3.12
N ASN A 85 8.24 -0.32 -4.04
CA ASN A 85 9.03 -0.22 -5.25
C ASN A 85 10.51 0.11 -4.98
N PHE A 86 10.78 0.99 -4.02
CA PHE A 86 12.14 1.31 -3.60
C PHE A 86 12.84 0.07 -3.03
N ILE A 87 12.20 -0.63 -2.09
CA ILE A 87 12.76 -1.84 -1.47
C ILE A 87 12.95 -2.96 -2.50
N LYS A 88 11.99 -3.18 -3.39
CA LYS A 88 12.11 -4.17 -4.47
C LYS A 88 13.31 -3.89 -5.37
N ASN A 89 13.49 -2.65 -5.81
CA ASN A 89 14.64 -2.28 -6.64
C ASN A 89 15.97 -2.36 -5.87
N LEU A 90 15.95 -2.09 -4.56
CA LEU A 90 17.12 -2.24 -3.70
C LEU A 90 17.51 -3.72 -3.57
N LEU A 91 16.57 -4.62 -3.29
CA LEU A 91 16.78 -6.07 -3.20
C LEU A 91 17.35 -6.66 -4.50
N LEU A 92 16.92 -6.14 -5.65
CA LEU A 92 17.36 -6.58 -6.98
C LEU A 92 18.67 -5.92 -7.43
N ASP A 93 19.31 -5.12 -6.56
CA ASP A 93 20.56 -4.37 -6.86
C ASP A 93 20.44 -3.43 -8.09
N ASN A 94 19.24 -2.91 -8.33
CA ASN A 94 18.92 -2.04 -9.47
C ASN A 94 19.11 -0.55 -9.19
N LEU A 95 19.68 -0.17 -8.03
CA LEU A 95 19.82 1.22 -7.63
C LEU A 95 21.27 1.63 -7.45
N LEU A 96 21.61 2.82 -7.95
CA LEU A 96 22.91 3.44 -7.65
C LEU A 96 22.91 3.96 -6.20
N LEU A 97 24.08 4.01 -5.56
CA LEU A 97 24.22 4.49 -4.17
C LEU A 97 23.63 5.88 -3.95
N VAL A 98 23.77 6.79 -4.93
CA VAL A 98 23.18 8.14 -4.87
C VAL A 98 21.65 8.08 -4.88
N ASP A 99 21.07 7.19 -5.67
CA ASP A 99 19.62 7.01 -5.76
C ASP A 99 19.07 6.37 -4.48
N ILE A 100 19.79 5.41 -3.89
CA ILE A 100 19.42 4.82 -2.59
C ILE A 100 19.30 5.92 -1.54
N PHE A 101 20.31 6.79 -1.42
CA PHE A 101 20.31 7.88 -0.44
C PHE A 101 19.15 8.87 -0.67
N ASN A 102 18.98 9.33 -1.92
CA ASN A 102 17.96 10.33 -2.25
C ASN A 102 16.55 9.80 -2.07
N ARG A 103 16.29 8.56 -2.50
CA ARG A 103 14.96 7.92 -2.36
C ARG A 103 14.65 7.58 -0.91
N ALA A 104 15.59 7.02 -0.15
CA ALA A 104 15.40 6.74 1.27
C ALA A 104 15.04 8.01 2.04
N LYS A 105 15.74 9.13 1.78
CA LYS A 105 15.44 10.43 2.36
C LYS A 105 14.03 10.94 1.99
N LYS A 106 13.65 10.85 0.71
CA LYS A 106 12.31 11.25 0.23
C LYS A 106 11.20 10.44 0.87
N LEU A 107 11.43 9.14 1.06
CA LEU A 107 10.46 8.18 1.62
C LEU A 107 10.50 8.11 3.15
N HIS A 108 11.31 8.95 3.80
CA HIS A 108 11.50 8.96 5.25
C HIS A 108 11.95 7.60 5.82
N ILE A 109 12.81 6.90 5.08
CA ILE A 109 13.38 5.61 5.48
C ILE A 109 14.72 5.86 6.15
N GLU A 110 14.85 5.43 7.41
CA GLU A 110 16.12 5.48 8.13
C GLU A 110 17.11 4.49 7.52
N MET A 111 18.31 4.97 7.17
CA MET A 111 19.32 4.15 6.50
C MET A 111 20.11 3.31 7.48
N ASN A 112 20.57 3.94 8.58
CA ASN A 112 21.52 3.35 9.53
C ASN A 112 20.80 2.73 10.74
N VAL A 113 19.98 1.70 10.49
CA VAL A 113 19.33 0.90 11.53
C VAL A 113 19.52 -0.58 11.27
N ARG A 114 19.52 -1.34 12.35
CA ARG A 114 19.67 -2.80 12.28
C ARG A 114 18.47 -3.43 11.57
N ARG A 115 18.74 -4.22 10.56
CA ARG A 115 17.69 -4.95 9.81
C ARG A 115 18.13 -6.38 9.53
N VAL A 116 17.14 -7.20 9.23
CA VAL A 116 17.32 -8.55 8.69
C VAL A 116 16.34 -8.75 7.55
N VAL A 117 16.75 -9.52 6.55
CA VAL A 117 15.89 -9.92 5.43
C VAL A 117 15.42 -11.34 5.67
N TYR A 118 14.11 -11.55 5.63
CA TYR A 118 13.49 -12.88 5.56
C TYR A 118 13.00 -13.13 4.14
N ILE A 119 13.23 -14.34 3.66
CA ILE A 119 12.70 -14.87 2.41
C ILE A 119 11.66 -15.92 2.79
N ILE A 120 10.43 -15.75 2.32
CA ILE A 120 9.29 -16.62 2.60
C ILE A 120 8.85 -17.19 1.26
N GLU A 121 9.25 -18.43 0.98
CA GLU A 121 8.82 -19.17 -0.21
C GLU A 121 7.48 -19.83 0.05
N THR A 122 6.50 -19.56 -0.80
CA THR A 122 5.16 -20.17 -0.75
C THR A 122 5.00 -21.29 -1.76
N SER A 123 4.20 -22.30 -1.42
CA SER A 123 3.94 -23.43 -2.31
C SER A 123 2.99 -23.11 -3.47
N LYS A 124 2.28 -21.99 -3.39
CA LYS A 124 1.31 -21.53 -4.40
C LYS A 124 1.86 -20.32 -5.14
N GLU A 125 1.66 -20.29 -6.45
CA GLU A 125 1.96 -19.10 -7.26
C GLU A 125 0.94 -17.99 -6.97
N LYS A 126 1.43 -16.75 -6.84
CA LYS A 126 0.61 -15.53 -6.59
C LYS A 126 -0.29 -15.63 -5.36
N ASP A 127 0.25 -16.14 -4.27
CA ASP A 127 -0.48 -16.26 -3.01
C ASP A 127 -0.66 -14.89 -2.34
N ASN A 128 -1.67 -14.13 -2.82
CA ASN A 128 -2.01 -12.82 -2.26
C ASN A 128 -2.47 -12.94 -0.80
N GLU A 129 -3.05 -14.07 -0.41
CA GLU A 129 -3.52 -14.31 0.96
C GLU A 129 -2.32 -14.46 1.91
N ALA A 130 -1.29 -15.19 1.51
CA ALA A 130 -0.04 -15.29 2.26
C ALA A 130 0.65 -13.92 2.40
N LEU A 131 0.71 -13.13 1.32
CA LEU A 131 1.29 -11.79 1.36
C LEU A 131 0.52 -10.87 2.33
N GLU A 132 -0.80 -10.86 2.29
CA GLU A 132 -1.62 -10.04 3.19
C GLU A 132 -1.56 -10.53 4.65
N THR A 133 -1.45 -11.84 4.88
CA THR A 133 -1.23 -12.41 6.21
C THR A 133 0.12 -11.94 6.78
N VAL A 134 1.22 -12.03 6.02
CA VAL A 134 2.53 -11.52 6.46
C VAL A 134 2.46 -10.01 6.73
N ARG A 135 1.80 -9.25 5.87
CA ARG A 135 1.58 -7.81 6.09
C ARG A 135 0.84 -7.55 7.39
N GLY A 136 -0.23 -8.29 7.67
CA GLY A 136 -1.01 -8.18 8.91
C GLY A 136 -0.18 -8.40 10.16
N LEU A 137 0.79 -9.31 10.13
CA LEU A 137 1.68 -9.60 11.27
C LEU A 137 2.61 -8.43 11.63
N PHE A 138 3.05 -7.64 10.64
CA PHE A 138 4.10 -6.61 10.81
C PHE A 138 3.63 -5.18 10.57
N THR A 139 2.33 -4.92 10.40
CA THR A 139 1.78 -3.57 10.16
C THR A 139 1.91 -2.63 11.35
N GLY A 140 2.18 -3.13 12.55
CA GLY A 140 2.13 -2.32 13.78
C GLY A 140 3.24 -1.27 13.93
N SER A 141 4.40 -1.45 13.29
CA SER A 141 5.54 -0.55 13.46
C SER A 141 5.68 0.49 12.34
N GLY A 142 5.16 0.21 11.14
CA GLY A 142 5.37 1.03 9.95
C GLY A 142 6.84 1.10 9.47
N LYS A 143 7.73 0.30 10.10
CA LYS A 143 9.18 0.30 9.89
C LYS A 143 9.66 -0.90 9.07
N ASP A 144 8.83 -1.93 9.00
CA ASP A 144 9.09 -3.14 8.26
C ASP A 144 8.59 -3.02 6.82
N PHE A 145 9.32 -3.61 5.86
CA PHE A 145 8.94 -3.59 4.46
C PHE A 145 8.63 -5.00 4.00
N ILE A 146 7.48 -5.17 3.35
CA ILE A 146 7.02 -6.47 2.86
C ILE A 146 6.65 -6.34 1.40
N THR A 147 7.35 -7.07 0.55
CA THR A 147 7.14 -7.05 -0.90
C THR A 147 7.20 -8.45 -1.49
N ALA A 148 6.49 -8.69 -2.59
CA ALA A 148 6.69 -9.88 -3.40
C ALA A 148 7.70 -9.56 -4.51
N VAL A 149 8.77 -10.33 -4.60
CA VAL A 149 9.79 -10.15 -5.63
C VAL A 149 9.42 -10.91 -6.90
N ASP A 150 8.86 -12.09 -6.73
CA ASP A 150 8.32 -12.92 -7.82
C ASP A 150 6.98 -13.55 -7.44
N GLU A 151 6.59 -14.63 -8.13
CA GLU A 151 5.29 -15.28 -7.95
C GLU A 151 5.19 -16.14 -6.69
N LYS A 152 6.32 -16.47 -6.04
CA LYS A 152 6.39 -17.41 -4.89
C LYS A 152 7.05 -16.80 -3.68
N ASP A 153 7.94 -15.81 -3.87
CA ASP A 153 8.79 -15.27 -2.84
C ASP A 153 8.28 -13.95 -2.27
N ILE A 154 7.94 -14.01 -0.99
CA ILE A 154 7.63 -12.83 -0.18
C ILE A 154 8.89 -12.47 0.60
N ILE A 155 9.29 -11.22 0.51
CA ILE A 155 10.44 -10.69 1.23
C ILE A 155 9.94 -9.76 2.34
N LEU A 156 10.42 -10.03 3.57
CA LEU A 156 10.25 -9.15 4.70
C LEU A 156 11.62 -8.56 5.08
N VAL A 157 11.76 -7.24 4.98
CA VAL A 157 12.90 -6.50 5.53
C VAL A 157 12.47 -5.93 6.87
N LYS A 158 12.90 -6.58 7.95
CA LYS A 158 12.47 -6.26 9.31
C LYS A 158 13.48 -5.37 10.01
N GLU A 159 13.00 -4.26 10.63
CA GLU A 159 13.79 -3.47 11.55
C GLU A 159 13.92 -4.19 12.90
N LEU A 160 15.12 -4.18 13.47
CA LEU A 160 15.45 -4.86 14.72
C LEU A 160 15.63 -3.85 15.85
N ALA A 161 15.13 -4.19 17.02
CA ALA A 161 15.42 -3.48 18.25
C ALA A 161 16.85 -3.77 18.75
N GLU A 162 17.36 -2.94 19.66
CA GLU A 162 18.74 -3.11 20.20
C GLU A 162 18.96 -4.48 20.86
N GLY A 163 17.93 -5.06 21.47
CA GLY A 163 17.99 -6.36 22.16
C GLY A 163 17.78 -7.57 21.27
N ASP A 164 17.46 -7.39 19.99
CA ASP A 164 17.20 -8.51 19.09
C ASP A 164 18.49 -9.29 18.75
N THR A 165 18.38 -10.60 18.89
CA THR A 165 19.45 -11.58 18.63
C THR A 165 19.01 -12.60 17.59
N TYR A 166 19.90 -13.48 17.15
CA TYR A 166 19.54 -14.56 16.22
C TYR A 166 18.45 -15.48 16.76
N ASP A 167 18.36 -15.68 18.10
CA ASP A 167 17.27 -16.45 18.72
C ASP A 167 15.91 -15.76 18.54
N SER A 168 15.86 -14.43 18.55
CA SER A 168 14.62 -13.69 18.26
C SER A 168 14.26 -13.73 16.79
N LEU A 169 15.26 -13.80 15.90
CA LEU A 169 15.03 -13.98 14.44
C LEU A 169 14.42 -15.35 14.14
N GLU A 170 14.94 -16.41 14.77
CA GLU A 170 14.39 -17.76 14.62
C GLU A 170 12.95 -17.85 15.12
N LYS A 171 12.64 -17.25 16.28
CA LYS A 171 11.26 -17.16 16.79
C LYS A 171 10.34 -16.41 15.82
N THR A 172 10.80 -15.32 15.24
CA THR A 172 10.05 -14.57 14.22
C THR A 172 9.77 -15.44 12.99
N ALA A 173 10.78 -16.18 12.51
CA ALA A 173 10.60 -17.13 11.39
C ALA A 173 9.57 -18.20 11.71
N GLN A 174 9.60 -18.77 12.93
CA GLN A 174 8.63 -19.76 13.38
C GLN A 174 7.21 -19.19 13.43
N VAL A 175 7.03 -17.96 13.95
CA VAL A 175 5.73 -17.29 13.97
C VAL A 175 5.17 -17.12 12.54
N ILE A 176 6.01 -16.72 11.59
CA ILE A 176 5.60 -16.61 10.17
C ILE A 176 5.13 -17.97 9.63
N VAL A 177 5.89 -19.03 9.86
CA VAL A 177 5.55 -20.39 9.43
C VAL A 177 4.21 -20.83 10.03
N ASP A 178 4.03 -20.67 11.34
CA ASP A 178 2.83 -21.12 12.05
C ASP A 178 1.58 -20.35 11.59
N MET A 179 1.69 -19.05 11.39
CA MET A 179 0.59 -18.22 10.92
C MET A 179 0.19 -18.54 9.49
N LEU A 180 1.15 -18.67 8.58
CA LEU A 180 0.86 -18.98 7.18
C LEU A 180 0.31 -20.39 7.01
N ASN A 181 0.78 -21.36 7.78
CA ASN A 181 0.21 -22.71 7.79
C ASN A 181 -1.23 -22.74 8.32
N THR A 182 -1.55 -21.89 9.30
CA THR A 182 -2.84 -21.90 9.99
C THR A 182 -3.88 -21.05 9.27
N GLU A 183 -3.53 -19.81 8.91
CA GLU A 183 -4.49 -18.84 8.35
C GLU A 183 -4.58 -18.91 6.82
N ALA A 184 -3.44 -18.97 6.13
CA ALA A 184 -3.40 -19.03 4.67
C ALA A 184 -3.43 -20.48 4.12
N MET A 185 -3.38 -21.51 4.99
CA MET A 185 -3.27 -22.92 4.59
C MET A 185 -2.14 -23.16 3.57
N ALA A 186 -1.09 -22.36 3.65
CA ALA A 186 0.05 -22.39 2.74
C ALA A 186 1.24 -23.09 3.41
N ARG A 187 1.82 -24.08 2.73
CA ARG A 187 3.11 -24.63 3.14
C ARG A 187 4.19 -23.64 2.73
N VAL A 188 5.03 -23.24 3.68
CA VAL A 188 6.06 -22.23 3.44
C VAL A 188 7.41 -22.68 3.96
N HIS A 189 8.46 -22.17 3.32
CA HIS A 189 9.82 -22.21 3.84
C HIS A 189 10.25 -20.79 4.15
N VAL A 190 10.82 -20.58 5.35
CA VAL A 190 11.30 -19.28 5.77
C VAL A 190 12.79 -19.37 6.01
N ALA A 191 13.54 -18.51 5.33
CA ALA A 191 14.97 -18.32 5.56
C ALA A 191 15.22 -16.88 5.96
N TYR A 192 16.28 -16.62 6.72
CA TYR A 192 16.71 -15.26 7.05
C TYR A 192 18.24 -15.11 6.90
N GLY A 193 18.64 -13.89 6.55
CA GLY A 193 20.04 -13.52 6.33
C GLY A 193 20.74 -13.05 7.60
N THR A 194 21.89 -12.44 7.42
CA THR A 194 22.66 -11.79 8.48
C THR A 194 22.03 -10.46 8.89
N ILE A 195 22.30 -10.03 10.13
CA ILE A 195 21.93 -8.70 10.59
C ILE A 195 22.81 -7.67 9.89
N ILE A 196 22.18 -6.73 9.20
CA ILE A 196 22.81 -5.59 8.54
C ILE A 196 22.58 -4.31 9.34
N ASN A 197 23.43 -3.31 9.17
CA ASN A 197 23.35 -2.02 9.88
C ASN A 197 23.07 -0.84 8.93
N ASP A 198 23.05 -1.06 7.65
CA ASP A 198 22.77 -0.05 6.63
C ASP A 198 21.87 -0.66 5.57
N ILE A 199 20.83 0.08 5.16
CA ILE A 199 19.84 -0.40 4.19
C ILE A 199 20.47 -0.75 2.82
N LYS A 200 21.61 -0.13 2.46
CA LYS A 200 22.35 -0.46 1.21
C LYS A 200 22.90 -1.88 1.17
N GLU A 201 22.94 -2.56 2.32
CA GLU A 201 23.45 -3.94 2.43
C GLU A 201 22.34 -4.99 2.24
N VAL A 202 21.09 -4.58 2.04
CA VAL A 202 19.93 -5.46 1.90
C VAL A 202 20.03 -6.41 0.71
N SER A 203 20.72 -6.02 -0.36
CA SER A 203 20.93 -6.84 -1.56
C SER A 203 22.10 -7.83 -1.48
N ARG A 204 22.84 -7.85 -0.37
CA ARG A 204 24.02 -8.69 -0.17
C ARG A 204 23.73 -9.86 0.74
#